data_e965fa8a9eb4004403922ae79e423b15
#
_entry.id   e965fa8a9eb4004403922ae79e423b15
#
_cell.length_a   1.000
_cell.length_b   1.000
_cell.length_c   1.000
_cell.angle_alpha   90.00
_cell.angle_beta   90.00
_cell.angle_gamma   90.00
#
_symmetry.space_group_name_H-M   'P 1'
#
loop_
_entity.id
_entity.type
_entity.pdbx_description
1 polymer ?
#
loop_
_entity_poly.entity_id
_entity_poly.type
_entity_poly.pdbx_seq_one_letter_code
_entity_poly.pdbx_strand_id
1 'polypeptide(L)'
;MRIYNFSAGPAVLPEEVLKEAAAEMLDYRGSGMSVMEMSHRSKVYQNIFDQTEADLRRLLGIPDNYKVLFLQGGAHTQFAMVPMNLMPHGVADYIITGVWAKKAWKEAQMYGQANAIASSADRNFSYIPDCSDLPVSENADY
;
A
#
# COMPACT_ATOMS: atom_id res chain seq x y z
N MET A 1 -31.22 6.22 2.94
CA MET A 1 -30.43 6.07 1.69
C MET A 1 -28.95 6.29 2.04
N ARG A 2 -28.05 5.39 1.64
CA ARG A 2 -26.60 5.57 1.87
C ARG A 2 -26.06 6.62 0.90
N ILE A 3 -25.14 7.46 1.38
CA ILE A 3 -24.46 8.46 0.54
C ILE A 3 -23.27 7.84 -0.18
N TYR A 4 -22.91 8.40 -1.32
CA TYR A 4 -21.68 8.06 -2.03
C TYR A 4 -20.51 8.82 -1.40
N ASN A 5 -19.68 8.11 -0.63
CA ASN A 5 -18.50 8.67 0.02
C ASN A 5 -17.25 8.28 -0.73
N PHE A 6 -16.53 9.25 -1.27
CA PHE A 6 -15.25 9.07 -1.99
C PHE A 6 -14.08 9.70 -1.24
N SER A 7 -14.15 9.76 0.09
CA SER A 7 -13.02 10.24 0.90
C SER A 7 -11.80 9.35 0.70
N ALA A 8 -10.61 9.95 0.75
CA ALA A 8 -9.36 9.23 0.62
C ALA A 8 -9.13 8.34 1.86
N GLY A 9 -9.17 7.03 1.67
CA GLY A 9 -9.10 6.02 2.72
C GLY A 9 -10.50 5.58 3.19
N PRO A 10 -11.25 6.36 4.00
CA PRO A 10 -12.54 5.94 4.53
C PRO A 10 -13.68 6.14 3.49
N ALA A 11 -13.61 5.43 2.38
CA ALA A 11 -14.61 5.48 1.31
C ALA A 11 -15.79 4.53 1.57
N VAL A 12 -16.83 4.61 0.73
CA VAL A 12 -17.97 3.70 0.78
C VAL A 12 -17.50 2.26 0.54
N LEU A 13 -17.99 1.33 1.37
CA LEU A 13 -17.81 -0.10 1.20
C LEU A 13 -19.05 -0.73 0.56
N PRO A 14 -18.93 -1.86 -0.16
CA PRO A 14 -20.08 -2.64 -0.60
C PRO A 14 -20.99 -3.00 0.57
N GLU A 15 -22.29 -2.93 0.38
CA GLU A 15 -23.25 -3.16 1.48
C GLU A 15 -23.21 -4.60 1.96
N GLU A 16 -22.97 -5.55 1.05
CA GLU A 16 -22.83 -6.99 1.34
C GLU A 16 -21.67 -7.24 2.30
N VAL A 17 -20.53 -6.60 2.09
CA VAL A 17 -19.36 -6.69 2.97
C VAL A 17 -19.66 -6.18 4.37
N LEU A 18 -20.41 -5.07 4.48
CA LEU A 18 -20.80 -4.53 5.79
C LEU A 18 -21.78 -5.42 6.53
N LYS A 19 -22.73 -6.05 5.80
CA LYS A 19 -23.68 -7.02 6.38
C LYS A 19 -22.98 -8.26 6.88
N GLU A 20 -22.05 -8.81 6.10
CA GLU A 20 -21.23 -9.95 6.50
C GLU A 20 -20.40 -9.62 7.74
N ALA A 21 -19.66 -8.50 7.73
CA ALA A 21 -18.88 -8.04 8.87
C ALA A 21 -19.74 -7.85 10.14
N ALA A 22 -20.95 -7.29 9.99
CA ALA A 22 -21.87 -7.12 11.11
C ALA A 22 -22.41 -8.46 11.65
N ALA A 23 -22.70 -9.42 10.79
CA ALA A 23 -23.16 -10.75 11.18
C ALA A 23 -22.08 -11.56 11.92
N GLU A 24 -20.83 -11.38 11.54
CA GLU A 24 -19.67 -12.07 12.12
C GLU A 24 -19.01 -11.31 13.27
N MET A 25 -19.55 -10.13 13.65
CA MET A 25 -18.90 -9.24 14.61
C MET A 25 -18.73 -9.84 16.00
N LEU A 26 -19.67 -10.67 16.48
CA LEU A 26 -19.62 -11.32 17.79
C LEU A 26 -19.05 -12.72 17.73
N ASP A 27 -19.24 -13.40 16.62
CA ASP A 27 -18.81 -14.81 16.46
C ASP A 27 -18.45 -15.07 15.00
N TYR A 28 -17.16 -15.01 14.70
CA TYR A 28 -16.67 -15.32 13.37
C TYR A 28 -16.80 -16.82 13.09
N ARG A 29 -17.79 -17.19 12.30
CA ARG A 29 -18.03 -18.56 11.76
C ARG A 29 -18.00 -19.66 12.82
N GLY A 30 -18.56 -19.41 14.00
CA GLY A 30 -18.61 -20.37 15.09
C GLY A 30 -17.32 -20.53 15.89
N SER A 31 -16.38 -19.59 15.76
CA SER A 31 -15.14 -19.59 16.54
C SER A 31 -15.32 -19.18 18.00
N GLY A 32 -16.49 -18.64 18.35
CA GLY A 32 -16.82 -18.13 19.69
C GLY A 32 -16.19 -16.78 20.00
N MET A 33 -15.63 -16.08 19.01
CA MET A 33 -15.03 -14.76 19.20
C MET A 33 -15.07 -13.91 17.92
N SER A 34 -14.98 -12.60 18.10
CA SER A 34 -14.77 -11.64 17.01
C SER A 34 -13.38 -11.78 16.40
N VAL A 35 -13.26 -11.47 15.11
CA VAL A 35 -11.93 -11.33 14.46
C VAL A 35 -11.06 -10.30 15.20
N MET A 36 -11.66 -9.25 15.77
CA MET A 36 -10.95 -8.21 16.53
C MET A 36 -10.34 -8.71 17.84
N GLU A 37 -10.83 -9.86 18.37
CA GLU A 37 -10.35 -10.47 19.61
C GLU A 37 -9.35 -11.60 19.35
N MET A 38 -9.17 -12.03 18.10
CA MET A 38 -8.31 -13.15 17.75
C MET A 38 -6.83 -12.81 17.87
N SER A 39 -6.07 -13.74 18.42
CA SER A 39 -4.62 -13.70 18.27
C SER A 39 -4.24 -13.92 16.79
N HIS A 40 -3.34 -13.11 16.27
CA HIS A 40 -2.77 -13.29 14.93
C HIS A 40 -2.02 -14.64 14.77
N ARG A 41 -1.77 -15.36 15.87
CA ARG A 41 -1.15 -16.70 15.87
C ARG A 41 -2.17 -17.83 15.89
N SER A 42 -3.47 -17.54 15.97
CA SER A 42 -4.50 -18.57 15.95
C SER A 42 -4.67 -19.14 14.55
N LYS A 43 -5.06 -20.42 14.46
CA LYS A 43 -5.33 -21.06 13.16
C LYS A 43 -6.48 -20.40 12.41
N VAL A 44 -7.48 -19.89 13.12
CA VAL A 44 -8.62 -19.21 12.50
C VAL A 44 -8.15 -17.91 11.85
N TYR A 45 -7.36 -17.12 12.56
CA TYR A 45 -6.78 -15.88 11.99
C TYR A 45 -5.82 -16.17 10.82
N GLN A 46 -4.99 -17.21 10.94
CA GLN A 46 -4.09 -17.62 9.88
C GLN A 46 -4.86 -17.95 8.59
N ASN A 47 -5.98 -18.65 8.69
CA ASN A 47 -6.83 -18.94 7.53
C ASN A 47 -7.37 -17.66 6.86
N ILE A 48 -7.76 -16.64 7.65
CA ILE A 48 -8.20 -15.34 7.13
C ILE A 48 -7.05 -14.67 6.38
N PHE A 49 -5.85 -14.69 6.96
CA PHE A 49 -4.65 -14.09 6.39
C PHE A 49 -4.26 -14.76 5.08
N ASP A 50 -4.19 -16.09 5.06
CA ASP A 50 -3.81 -16.87 3.88
C ASP A 50 -4.82 -16.67 2.74
N GLN A 51 -6.13 -16.66 3.06
CA GLN A 51 -7.17 -16.38 2.08
C GLN A 51 -7.07 -14.96 1.52
N THR A 52 -6.76 -13.99 2.37
CA THR A 52 -6.59 -12.58 1.95
C THR A 52 -5.42 -12.44 0.98
N GLU A 53 -4.29 -13.09 1.26
CA GLU A 53 -3.14 -13.10 0.33
C GLU A 53 -3.49 -13.79 -0.99
N ALA A 54 -4.14 -14.95 -0.92
CA ALA A 54 -4.55 -15.69 -2.12
C ALA A 54 -5.50 -14.87 -3.00
N ASP A 55 -6.46 -14.18 -2.39
CA ASP A 55 -7.40 -13.32 -3.11
C ASP A 55 -6.72 -12.09 -3.74
N LEU A 56 -5.78 -11.45 -3.05
CA LEU A 56 -4.98 -10.36 -3.62
C LEU A 56 -4.16 -10.84 -4.81
N ARG A 57 -3.49 -11.98 -4.70
CA ARG A 57 -2.72 -12.56 -5.80
C ARG A 57 -3.60 -12.84 -7.02
N ARG A 58 -4.76 -13.45 -6.80
CA ARG A 58 -5.72 -13.77 -7.87
C ARG A 58 -6.28 -12.51 -8.53
N LEU A 59 -6.67 -11.50 -7.75
CA LEU A 59 -7.31 -10.29 -8.25
C LEU A 59 -6.35 -9.37 -9.00
N LEU A 60 -5.10 -9.28 -8.53
CA LEU A 60 -4.08 -8.40 -9.10
C LEU A 60 -3.12 -9.12 -10.05
N GLY A 61 -3.27 -10.43 -10.24
CA GLY A 61 -2.38 -11.21 -11.10
C GLY A 61 -0.93 -11.25 -10.58
N ILE A 62 -0.74 -11.27 -9.24
CA ILE A 62 0.59 -11.24 -8.65
C ILE A 62 1.29 -12.59 -8.84
N PRO A 63 2.41 -12.67 -9.58
CA PRO A 63 3.12 -13.91 -9.81
C PRO A 63 3.90 -14.38 -8.57
N ASP A 64 4.26 -15.66 -8.53
CA ASP A 64 4.85 -16.31 -7.35
C ASP A 64 6.24 -15.79 -6.96
N ASN A 65 6.96 -15.16 -7.90
CA ASN A 65 8.25 -14.54 -7.64
C ASN A 65 8.17 -13.22 -6.86
N TYR A 66 6.94 -12.69 -6.62
CA TYR A 66 6.71 -11.55 -5.74
C TYR A 66 6.23 -11.99 -4.36
N LYS A 67 6.66 -11.28 -3.32
CA LYS A 67 6.13 -11.44 -1.95
C LYS A 67 5.06 -10.41 -1.67
N VAL A 68 3.98 -10.83 -1.02
CA VAL A 68 2.96 -9.95 -0.47
C VAL A 68 3.25 -9.74 1.00
N LEU A 69 3.38 -8.50 1.43
CA LEU A 69 3.72 -8.13 2.81
C LEU A 69 2.61 -7.24 3.39
N PHE A 70 2.03 -7.65 4.50
CA PHE A 70 1.07 -6.84 5.27
C PHE A 70 1.84 -6.11 6.38
N LEU A 71 2.17 -4.85 6.13
CA LEU A 71 3.02 -4.05 7.01
C LEU A 71 2.18 -3.04 7.80
N GLN A 72 2.48 -2.92 9.07
CA GLN A 72 1.90 -1.88 9.94
C GLN A 72 2.57 -0.51 9.71
N GLY A 73 2.03 0.53 10.34
CA GLY A 73 2.60 1.89 10.33
C GLY A 73 1.97 2.82 9.31
N GLY A 74 1.08 2.30 8.46
CA GLY A 74 0.42 3.05 7.40
C GLY A 74 1.39 3.51 6.31
N ALA A 75 0.85 4.12 5.25
CA ALA A 75 1.63 4.57 4.10
C ALA A 75 2.71 5.62 4.45
N HIS A 76 2.49 6.43 5.47
CA HIS A 76 3.46 7.44 5.89
C HIS A 76 4.76 6.82 6.42
N THR A 77 4.65 5.77 7.24
CA THR A 77 5.83 5.08 7.74
C THR A 77 6.57 4.35 6.63
N GLN A 78 5.86 3.91 5.58
CA GLN A 78 6.50 3.30 4.41
C GLN A 78 7.41 4.26 3.64
N PHE A 79 7.16 5.57 3.69
CA PHE A 79 8.08 6.55 3.09
C PHE A 79 9.49 6.49 3.69
N ALA A 80 9.61 6.13 4.96
CA ALA A 80 10.87 5.87 5.63
C ALA A 80 11.33 4.41 5.46
N MET A 81 10.42 3.44 5.63
CA MET A 81 10.76 2.02 5.61
C MET A 81 11.30 1.55 4.25
N VAL A 82 10.76 2.08 3.14
CA VAL A 82 11.24 1.74 1.80
C VAL A 82 12.72 2.11 1.63
N PRO A 83 13.15 3.37 1.78
CA PRO A 83 14.58 3.70 1.64
C PRO A 83 15.46 3.02 2.70
N MET A 84 15.00 2.87 3.94
CA MET A 84 15.77 2.16 4.98
C MET A 84 16.10 0.71 4.61
N ASN A 85 15.24 0.04 3.86
CA ASN A 85 15.39 -1.38 3.54
C ASN A 85 15.83 -1.65 2.10
N LEU A 86 15.49 -0.77 1.17
CA LEU A 86 15.65 -1.02 -0.27
C LEU A 86 16.64 -0.05 -0.96
N MET A 87 17.39 0.75 -0.19
CA MET A 87 18.35 1.73 -0.73
C MET A 87 19.78 1.47 -0.21
N PRO A 88 20.33 0.24 -0.42
CA PRO A 88 21.63 -0.14 0.11
C PRO A 88 22.81 0.61 -0.50
N HIS A 89 22.70 1.07 -1.77
CA HIS A 89 23.73 1.87 -2.44
C HIS A 89 23.52 3.38 -2.26
N GLY A 90 22.40 3.76 -1.64
CA GLY A 90 22.11 5.13 -1.28
C GLY A 90 21.58 5.99 -2.42
N VAL A 91 21.07 5.42 -3.51
CA VAL A 91 20.52 6.15 -4.65
C VAL A 91 19.12 5.63 -5.01
N ALA A 92 18.15 6.52 -5.15
CA ALA A 92 16.80 6.18 -5.59
C ALA A 92 16.21 7.26 -6.52
N ASP A 93 15.40 6.82 -7.50
CA ASP A 93 14.76 7.70 -8.47
C ASP A 93 13.25 7.77 -8.20
N TYR A 94 12.71 8.98 -8.26
CA TYR A 94 11.32 9.27 -7.94
C TYR A 94 10.60 10.00 -9.08
N ILE A 95 9.36 9.61 -9.33
CA ILE A 95 8.42 10.30 -10.20
C ILE A 95 7.43 11.09 -9.33
N ILE A 96 7.45 12.43 -9.45
CA ILE A 96 6.66 13.31 -8.58
C ILE A 96 5.34 13.67 -9.25
N THR A 97 4.30 12.91 -8.93
CA THR A 97 2.95 13.05 -9.50
C THR A 97 1.94 13.67 -8.53
N GLY A 98 2.37 14.14 -7.36
CA GLY A 98 1.48 14.73 -6.38
C GLY A 98 2.13 14.99 -5.03
N VAL A 99 1.30 15.42 -4.08
CA VAL A 99 1.76 15.78 -2.72
C VAL A 99 2.39 14.59 -2.01
N TRP A 100 1.82 13.39 -2.16
CA TRP A 100 2.31 12.18 -1.49
C TRP A 100 3.61 11.68 -2.08
N ALA A 101 3.73 11.65 -3.41
CA ALA A 101 4.99 11.33 -4.09
C ALA A 101 6.10 12.30 -3.68
N LYS A 102 5.78 13.61 -3.58
CA LYS A 102 6.73 14.62 -3.10
C LYS A 102 7.15 14.40 -1.65
N LYS A 103 6.24 13.95 -0.77
CA LYS A 103 6.57 13.60 0.62
C LYS A 103 7.48 12.39 0.69
N ALA A 104 7.19 11.33 -0.06
CA ALA A 104 8.02 10.13 -0.13
C ALA A 104 9.45 10.48 -0.61
N TRP A 105 9.57 11.25 -1.68
CA TRP A 105 10.85 11.74 -2.17
C TRP A 105 11.64 12.55 -1.14
N LYS A 106 10.97 13.47 -0.43
CA LYS A 106 11.61 14.25 0.64
C LYS A 106 12.09 13.40 1.81
N GLU A 107 11.31 12.39 2.18
CA GLU A 107 11.69 11.45 3.23
C GLU A 107 12.93 10.64 2.82
N ALA A 108 12.98 10.13 1.59
CA ALA A 108 14.11 9.37 1.08
C ALA A 108 15.43 10.15 1.08
N GLN A 109 15.38 11.48 0.92
CA GLN A 109 16.56 12.35 1.00
C GLN A 109 17.27 12.32 2.36
N MET A 110 16.61 11.85 3.40
CA MET A 110 17.25 11.66 4.73
C MET A 110 18.11 10.39 4.78
N TYR A 111 17.95 9.48 3.84
CA TYR A 111 18.63 8.18 3.81
C TYR A 111 19.70 8.10 2.71
N GLY A 112 19.63 8.95 1.70
CA GLY A 112 20.60 8.97 0.60
C GLY A 112 20.25 9.98 -0.49
N GLN A 113 20.80 9.77 -1.67
CA GLN A 113 20.51 10.59 -2.84
C GLN A 113 19.19 10.16 -3.47
N ALA A 114 18.14 10.97 -3.30
CA ALA A 114 16.86 10.75 -3.95
C ALA A 114 16.68 11.77 -5.09
N ASN A 115 16.62 11.28 -6.33
CA ASN A 115 16.50 12.10 -7.53
C ASN A 115 15.03 12.20 -7.95
N ALA A 116 14.54 13.40 -8.27
CA ALA A 116 13.25 13.58 -8.91
C ALA A 116 13.45 13.54 -10.43
N ILE A 117 13.33 12.39 -11.06
CA ILE A 117 13.61 12.19 -12.48
C ILE A 117 12.47 12.61 -13.41
N ALA A 118 11.26 12.75 -12.89
CA ALA A 118 10.11 13.31 -13.60
C ALA A 118 9.14 13.98 -12.61
N SER A 119 8.41 14.98 -13.09
CA SER A 119 7.41 15.67 -12.27
C SER A 119 6.32 16.29 -13.14
N SER A 120 5.07 16.26 -12.66
CA SER A 120 3.94 16.99 -13.26
C SER A 120 3.52 18.24 -12.46
N ALA A 121 4.44 18.77 -11.65
CA ALA A 121 4.20 19.96 -10.83
C ALA A 121 3.96 21.24 -11.66
N ASP A 122 4.48 21.31 -12.89
CA ASP A 122 4.28 22.38 -13.85
C ASP A 122 2.82 22.67 -14.16
N ARG A 123 1.96 21.62 -14.11
CA ARG A 123 0.50 21.71 -14.28
C ARG A 123 -0.26 21.28 -13.04
N ASN A 124 0.29 21.59 -11.88
CA ASN A 124 -0.35 21.28 -10.59
C ASN A 124 -0.78 19.80 -10.47
N PHE A 125 0.06 18.88 -10.96
CA PHE A 125 -0.16 17.42 -10.90
C PHE A 125 -1.45 16.94 -11.59
N SER A 126 -1.85 17.60 -12.67
CA SER A 126 -3.05 17.24 -13.42
C SER A 126 -2.85 16.16 -14.49
N TYR A 127 -1.64 15.64 -14.63
CA TYR A 127 -1.29 14.58 -15.57
C TYR A 127 -0.19 13.67 -14.98
N ILE A 128 0.01 12.51 -15.59
CA ILE A 128 1.14 11.61 -15.31
C ILE A 128 2.22 11.88 -16.38
N PRO A 129 3.48 12.13 -16.01
CA PRO A 129 4.55 12.28 -16.97
C PRO A 129 4.70 11.05 -17.86
N ASP A 130 5.17 11.23 -19.09
CA ASP A 130 5.58 10.11 -19.93
C ASP A 130 6.79 9.43 -19.29
N CYS A 131 6.67 8.14 -19.05
CA CYS A 131 7.67 7.31 -18.39
C CYS A 131 8.44 6.39 -19.36
N SER A 132 8.25 6.55 -20.68
CA SER A 132 8.87 5.67 -21.69
C SER A 132 10.38 5.88 -21.85
N ASP A 133 10.89 7.10 -21.54
CA ASP A 133 12.30 7.46 -21.67
C ASP A 133 12.73 8.40 -20.54
N LEU A 134 12.78 7.84 -19.33
CA LEU A 134 13.20 8.60 -18.15
C LEU A 134 14.72 8.52 -17.94
N PRO A 135 15.35 9.59 -17.44
CA PRO A 135 16.77 9.60 -17.09
C PRO A 135 17.04 8.83 -15.81
N VAL A 136 16.82 7.51 -15.85
CA VAL A 136 17.04 6.62 -14.70
C VAL A 136 18.52 6.59 -14.36
N SER A 137 18.85 6.69 -13.07
CA SER A 137 20.22 6.61 -12.57
C SER A 137 20.75 5.17 -12.72
N GLU A 138 21.95 5.01 -13.29
CA GLU A 138 22.56 3.68 -13.52
C GLU A 138 22.73 2.86 -12.23
N ASN A 139 22.92 3.53 -11.10
CA ASN A 139 23.13 2.93 -9.78
C ASN A 139 21.92 3.10 -8.84
N ALA A 140 20.74 3.39 -9.36
CA ALA A 140 19.55 3.47 -8.54
C ALA A 140 19.20 2.10 -7.95
N ASP A 141 18.85 2.10 -6.68
CA ASP A 141 18.34 0.92 -5.97
C ASP A 141 16.88 0.63 -6.34
N TYR A 142 16.11 1.71 -6.65
CA TYR A 142 14.72 1.65 -7.14
C TYR A 142 14.32 2.99 -7.76
#